data_128d5a161e19427f7be05ff6e56019ad
#
_entry.id   128d5a161e19427f7be05ff6e56019ad
#
_cell.length_a   1.000
_cell.length_b   1.000
_cell.length_c   1.000
_cell.angle_alpha   90.00
_cell.angle_beta   90.00
_cell.angle_gamma   90.00
#
_symmetry.space_group_name_H-M   'P 1'
#
loop_
_entity.id
_entity.type
_entity.pdbx_description
1 polymer ?
#
loop_
_entity_poly.entity_id
_entity_poly.type
_entity_poly.pdbx_seq_one_letter_code
_entity_poly.pdbx_strand_id
1 'polypeptide(L)'
;MRRNRRLAAGVAIIVAMAGLGFWYRQPLQNALFGPSLAVDHITISGNIEAHQSVLSFTQVQAPIIELPFDEGARVEAGTVLARIDDRLYRQQLAIDHTNLNVAIAQVSVNQSNLSAAQHSVVSDTFDLAEKQRDFARAETLAKSDVVSQQTRDLALTAQQQSSALLAHDQALVGVAEANVRLATESVATAEARIKLDEMTLADATLRAPFTGVVAVREAELGQLAAPGVAILTLDDLDHIWLRAYVNGPDIGKVRLGEAVDVVTDTYPGKIYKGRISFISPQAEFTPKTVETHAERITLVYRIRIEIDNPTYELLPGMPADATISLLASGQ
;
A
#
# COMPACT_ATOMS: atom_id res chain seq x y z
N MET A 1 -104.18 8.33 -21.20
CA MET A 1 -102.93 8.86 -21.69
C MET A 1 -102.07 9.63 -20.66
N ARG A 2 -102.36 9.66 -19.37
CA ARG A 2 -101.58 10.45 -18.37
C ARG A 2 -100.54 9.61 -17.53
N ARG A 3 -100.58 8.28 -17.59
CA ARG A 3 -99.80 7.39 -16.74
C ARG A 3 -98.36 7.12 -17.30
N ASN A 4 -98.19 7.18 -18.63
CA ASN A 4 -96.89 6.89 -19.26
C ASN A 4 -95.95 8.10 -19.29
N ARG A 5 -96.45 9.36 -19.11
CA ARG A 5 -95.62 10.52 -19.02
C ARG A 5 -94.85 10.67 -17.70
N ARG A 6 -95.39 10.07 -16.59
CA ARG A 6 -94.71 10.11 -15.29
C ARG A 6 -93.61 9.06 -15.20
N LEU A 7 -93.72 7.94 -15.90
CA LEU A 7 -92.65 6.94 -15.98
C LEU A 7 -91.48 7.43 -16.85
N ALA A 8 -91.73 8.09 -17.93
CA ALA A 8 -90.67 8.64 -18.79
C ALA A 8 -89.87 9.79 -18.11
N ALA A 9 -90.52 10.61 -17.28
CA ALA A 9 -89.86 11.61 -16.49
C ALA A 9 -88.95 11.04 -15.38
N GLY A 10 -89.35 9.97 -14.74
CA GLY A 10 -88.58 9.26 -13.71
C GLY A 10 -87.30 8.62 -14.28
N VAL A 11 -87.41 7.99 -15.45
CA VAL A 11 -86.28 7.35 -16.11
C VAL A 11 -85.24 8.43 -16.58
N ALA A 12 -85.70 9.58 -17.09
CA ALA A 12 -84.87 10.64 -17.52
C ALA A 12 -84.08 11.28 -16.36
N ILE A 13 -84.68 11.37 -15.15
CA ILE A 13 -83.97 11.89 -13.95
C ILE A 13 -82.93 10.88 -13.43
N ILE A 14 -83.20 9.60 -13.49
CA ILE A 14 -82.23 8.54 -13.09
C ILE A 14 -81.05 8.49 -14.05
N VAL A 15 -81.28 8.63 -15.35
CA VAL A 15 -80.24 8.68 -16.35
C VAL A 15 -79.41 9.96 -16.22
N ALA A 16 -80.04 11.11 -15.93
CA ALA A 16 -79.32 12.36 -15.68
C ALA A 16 -78.46 12.33 -14.39
N MET A 17 -78.96 11.72 -13.30
CA MET A 17 -78.21 11.55 -12.06
C MET A 17 -77.07 10.51 -12.24
N ALA A 18 -77.28 9.44 -12.99
CA ALA A 18 -76.20 8.48 -13.31
C ALA A 18 -75.11 9.13 -14.20
N GLY A 19 -75.49 9.96 -15.16
CA GLY A 19 -74.56 10.74 -15.98
C GLY A 19 -73.78 11.79 -15.21
N LEU A 20 -74.42 12.51 -14.30
CA LEU A 20 -73.78 13.45 -13.39
C LEU A 20 -72.83 12.72 -12.39
N GLY A 21 -73.27 11.57 -11.85
CA GLY A 21 -72.42 10.75 -10.97
C GLY A 21 -71.19 10.18 -11.68
N PHE A 22 -71.33 9.81 -12.97
CA PHE A 22 -70.19 9.36 -13.78
C PHE A 22 -69.21 10.49 -14.14
N TRP A 23 -69.76 11.69 -14.42
CA TRP A 23 -68.93 12.85 -14.78
C TRP A 23 -68.18 13.44 -13.56
N TYR A 24 -68.78 13.39 -12.36
CA TYR A 24 -68.12 13.82 -11.11
C TYR A 24 -67.22 12.73 -10.48
N ARG A 25 -67.23 11.52 -10.98
CA ARG A 25 -66.41 10.43 -10.43
C ARG A 25 -64.91 10.63 -10.66
N GLN A 26 -64.52 11.19 -11.79
CA GLN A 26 -63.13 11.45 -12.10
C GLN A 26 -62.49 12.56 -11.24
N PRO A 27 -63.15 13.77 -11.06
CA PRO A 27 -62.57 14.79 -10.19
C PRO A 27 -62.59 14.40 -8.69
N LEU A 28 -63.55 13.56 -8.25
CA LEU A 28 -63.57 13.06 -6.86
C LEU A 28 -62.51 12.03 -6.57
N GLN A 29 -62.20 11.17 -7.51
CA GLN A 29 -61.08 10.22 -7.40
C GLN A 29 -59.72 10.94 -7.36
N ASN A 30 -59.55 11.95 -8.17
CA ASN A 30 -58.30 12.75 -8.16
C ASN A 30 -58.16 13.65 -6.92
N ALA A 31 -59.27 14.00 -6.25
CA ALA A 31 -59.26 14.80 -5.01
C ALA A 31 -59.06 13.94 -3.73
N LEU A 32 -59.51 12.67 -3.75
CA LEU A 32 -59.40 11.74 -2.62
C LEU A 32 -58.11 10.90 -2.65
N PHE A 33 -57.61 10.58 -3.82
CA PHE A 33 -56.34 9.96 -4.07
C PHE A 33 -55.47 11.00 -4.80
N GLY A 34 -54.88 11.93 -4.07
CA GLY A 34 -53.97 12.91 -4.65
C GLY A 34 -53.00 12.27 -5.65
N PRO A 35 -52.42 13.02 -6.58
CA PRO A 35 -51.47 12.42 -7.53
C PRO A 35 -50.46 11.63 -6.74
N SER A 36 -50.47 10.30 -6.94
CA SER A 36 -49.33 9.49 -6.51
C SER A 36 -48.10 10.20 -7.04
N LEU A 37 -47.30 10.77 -6.17
CA LEU A 37 -45.97 11.24 -6.54
C LEU A 37 -45.31 9.99 -7.10
N ALA A 38 -45.35 9.85 -8.42
CA ALA A 38 -44.53 8.85 -9.11
C ALA A 38 -43.11 9.27 -8.81
N VAL A 39 -42.53 8.64 -7.82
CA VAL A 39 -41.08 8.77 -7.59
C VAL A 39 -40.45 8.24 -8.86
N ASP A 40 -40.00 9.17 -9.70
CA ASP A 40 -39.29 8.80 -10.92
C ASP A 40 -38.03 8.08 -10.46
N HIS A 41 -37.87 6.83 -10.84
CA HIS A 41 -36.72 6.00 -10.46
C HIS A 41 -36.04 5.48 -11.72
N ILE A 42 -34.73 5.42 -11.66
CA ILE A 42 -33.91 4.81 -12.71
C ILE A 42 -33.44 3.46 -12.20
N THR A 43 -33.78 2.38 -12.90
CA THR A 43 -33.24 1.06 -12.65
C THR A 43 -32.08 0.82 -13.61
N ILE A 44 -30.96 0.39 -13.10
CA ILE A 44 -29.75 0.09 -13.83
C ILE A 44 -29.22 -1.27 -13.41
N SER A 45 -28.72 -2.03 -14.36
CA SER A 45 -28.19 -3.36 -14.12
C SER A 45 -26.66 -3.37 -14.21
N GLY A 46 -26.05 -4.29 -13.48
CA GLY A 46 -24.60 -4.45 -13.49
C GLY A 46 -24.16 -5.74 -12.79
N ASN A 47 -22.88 -5.81 -12.50
CA ASN A 47 -22.29 -6.93 -11.78
C ASN A 47 -21.58 -6.44 -10.51
N ILE A 48 -21.65 -7.23 -9.46
CA ILE A 48 -20.87 -7.03 -8.24
C ILE A 48 -19.40 -7.28 -8.56
N GLU A 49 -18.53 -6.39 -8.09
CA GLU A 49 -17.09 -6.51 -8.17
C GLU A 49 -16.46 -6.29 -6.80
N ALA A 50 -15.27 -6.82 -6.59
CA ALA A 50 -14.46 -6.60 -5.41
C ALA A 50 -13.03 -6.23 -5.82
N HIS A 51 -12.25 -5.71 -4.90
CA HIS A 51 -10.81 -5.58 -5.10
C HIS A 51 -10.18 -6.97 -5.09
N GLN A 52 -9.49 -7.27 -6.18
CA GLN A 52 -8.76 -8.51 -6.37
C GLN A 52 -7.27 -8.26 -6.28
N SER A 53 -6.55 -9.01 -5.45
CA SER A 53 -5.09 -8.95 -5.37
C SER A 53 -4.49 -10.30 -5.73
N VAL A 54 -3.75 -10.33 -6.83
CA VAL A 54 -2.95 -11.49 -7.23
C VAL A 54 -1.64 -11.44 -6.44
N LEU A 55 -1.43 -12.40 -5.57
CA LEU A 55 -0.30 -12.47 -4.66
C LEU A 55 0.80 -13.37 -5.22
N SER A 56 2.03 -12.87 -5.20
CA SER A 56 3.22 -13.55 -5.69
C SER A 56 4.41 -13.23 -4.80
N PHE A 57 5.44 -14.07 -4.82
CA PHE A 57 6.73 -13.71 -4.24
C PHE A 57 7.43 -12.67 -5.13
N THR A 58 8.15 -11.72 -4.50
CA THR A 58 8.72 -10.56 -5.21
C THR A 58 10.18 -10.76 -5.60
N GLN A 59 11.01 -11.34 -4.71
CA GLN A 59 12.47 -11.42 -4.90
C GLN A 59 13.06 -12.81 -4.64
N VAL A 60 12.24 -13.74 -4.17
CA VAL A 60 12.71 -15.06 -3.70
C VAL A 60 12.22 -16.19 -4.61
N GLN A 61 13.03 -17.24 -4.72
CA GLN A 61 12.72 -18.43 -5.50
C GLN A 61 13.11 -19.69 -4.72
N ALA A 62 12.12 -20.51 -4.43
CA ALA A 62 12.30 -21.83 -3.82
C ALA A 62 11.01 -22.65 -3.90
N PRO A 63 11.04 -23.98 -3.62
CA PRO A 63 9.82 -24.78 -3.51
C PRO A 63 8.91 -24.30 -2.38
N ILE A 64 7.60 -24.33 -2.61
CA ILE A 64 6.57 -24.02 -1.62
C ILE A 64 6.52 -25.19 -0.62
N ILE A 65 6.72 -24.89 0.66
CA ILE A 65 6.69 -25.88 1.76
C ILE A 65 5.45 -25.78 2.63
N GLU A 66 4.73 -24.65 2.55
CA GLU A 66 3.51 -24.41 3.32
C GLU A 66 2.53 -23.59 2.47
N LEU A 67 1.29 -24.08 2.36
CA LEU A 67 0.18 -23.45 1.65
C LEU A 67 -1.12 -23.89 2.34
N PRO A 68 -1.48 -23.26 3.50
CA PRO A 68 -2.49 -23.80 4.41
C PRO A 68 -3.94 -23.52 4.00
N PHE A 69 -4.16 -22.67 3.01
CA PHE A 69 -5.51 -22.22 2.64
C PHE A 69 -5.90 -22.75 1.25
N ASP A 70 -7.12 -23.26 1.17
CA ASP A 70 -7.78 -23.63 -0.07
C ASP A 70 -8.70 -22.49 -0.55
N GLU A 71 -9.20 -22.64 -1.79
CA GLU A 71 -10.18 -21.72 -2.37
C GLU A 71 -11.43 -21.62 -1.51
N GLY A 72 -11.97 -20.42 -1.37
CA GLY A 72 -13.11 -20.11 -0.50
C GLY A 72 -12.75 -19.90 0.98
N ALA A 73 -11.49 -20.12 1.39
CA ALA A 73 -11.08 -19.87 2.77
C ALA A 73 -11.00 -18.37 3.07
N ARG A 74 -11.55 -17.96 4.23
CA ARG A 74 -11.38 -16.59 4.73
C ARG A 74 -10.07 -16.45 5.49
N VAL A 75 -9.38 -15.35 5.25
CA VAL A 75 -8.10 -15.01 5.88
C VAL A 75 -8.10 -13.59 6.40
N GLU A 76 -7.42 -13.35 7.50
CA GLU A 76 -7.23 -12.03 8.08
C GLU A 76 -5.94 -11.38 7.58
N ALA A 77 -5.88 -10.05 7.57
CA ALA A 77 -4.69 -9.31 7.24
C ALA A 77 -3.48 -9.78 8.06
N GLY A 78 -2.31 -9.96 7.42
CA GLY A 78 -1.08 -10.44 8.05
C GLY A 78 -0.97 -11.97 8.20
N THR A 79 -2.04 -12.74 7.96
CA THR A 79 -2.01 -14.21 7.99
C THR A 79 -1.02 -14.77 6.96
N VAL A 80 -0.27 -15.80 7.33
CA VAL A 80 0.67 -16.49 6.41
C VAL A 80 -0.12 -17.32 5.41
N LEU A 81 -0.03 -16.97 4.14
CA LEU A 81 -0.73 -17.62 3.05
C LEU A 81 0.12 -18.70 2.37
N ALA A 82 1.41 -18.44 2.24
CA ALA A 82 2.37 -19.40 1.69
C ALA A 82 3.74 -19.17 2.29
N ARG A 83 4.54 -20.23 2.36
CA ARG A 83 5.96 -20.19 2.72
C ARG A 83 6.77 -21.04 1.77
N ILE A 84 7.90 -20.54 1.33
CA ILE A 84 8.88 -21.29 0.55
C ILE A 84 10.00 -21.81 1.45
N ASP A 85 10.82 -22.73 0.93
CA ASP A 85 12.02 -23.23 1.61
C ASP A 85 13.04 -22.11 1.79
N ASP A 86 13.15 -21.61 3.00
CA ASP A 86 13.97 -20.45 3.37
C ASP A 86 15.37 -20.82 3.89
N ARG A 87 15.75 -22.12 3.87
CA ARG A 87 17.04 -22.61 4.43
C ARG A 87 18.24 -21.91 3.81
N LEU A 88 18.21 -21.68 2.50
CA LEU A 88 19.30 -20.98 1.81
C LEU A 88 19.43 -19.53 2.27
N TYR A 89 18.31 -18.81 2.40
CA TYR A 89 18.29 -17.41 2.84
C TYR A 89 18.74 -17.27 4.30
N ARG A 90 18.32 -18.19 5.18
CA ARG A 90 18.80 -18.23 6.57
C ARG A 90 20.29 -18.50 6.65
N GLN A 91 20.83 -19.41 5.82
CA GLN A 91 22.27 -19.68 5.78
C GLN A 91 23.06 -18.47 5.29
N GLN A 92 22.56 -17.75 4.27
CA GLN A 92 23.18 -16.53 3.81
C GLN A 92 23.22 -15.46 4.91
N LEU A 93 22.12 -15.23 5.60
CA LEU A 93 22.05 -14.30 6.73
C LEU A 93 23.05 -14.68 7.85
N ALA A 94 23.21 -15.99 8.14
CA ALA A 94 24.20 -16.45 9.12
C ALA A 94 25.64 -16.17 8.68
N ILE A 95 25.94 -16.29 7.39
CA ILE A 95 27.25 -15.93 6.82
C ILE A 95 27.50 -14.42 7.01
N ASP A 96 26.51 -13.56 6.73
CA ASP A 96 26.68 -12.11 6.82
C ASP A 96 26.78 -11.64 8.27
N HIS A 97 26.12 -12.28 9.22
CA HIS A 97 26.40 -12.08 10.65
C HIS A 97 27.86 -12.42 11.04
N THR A 98 28.42 -13.48 10.44
CA THR A 98 29.83 -13.83 10.67
C THR A 98 30.76 -12.77 10.07
N ASN A 99 30.46 -12.26 8.88
CA ASN A 99 31.21 -11.18 8.24
C ASN A 99 31.16 -9.88 9.07
N LEU A 100 30.01 -9.56 9.66
CA LEU A 100 29.89 -8.42 10.59
C LEU A 100 30.81 -8.61 11.80
N ASN A 101 30.87 -9.80 12.41
CA ASN A 101 31.74 -10.07 13.54
C ASN A 101 33.22 -9.89 13.16
N VAL A 102 33.63 -10.29 11.95
CA VAL A 102 34.98 -10.05 11.42
C VAL A 102 35.27 -8.57 11.26
N ALA A 103 34.32 -7.79 10.72
CA ALA A 103 34.48 -6.35 10.56
C ALA A 103 34.60 -5.64 11.93
N ILE A 104 33.80 -6.03 12.93
CA ILE A 104 33.90 -5.52 14.30
C ILE A 104 35.27 -5.84 14.93
N ALA A 105 35.76 -7.07 14.74
CA ALA A 105 37.10 -7.44 15.22
C ALA A 105 38.20 -6.59 14.58
N GLN A 106 38.08 -6.26 13.28
CA GLN A 106 39.01 -5.39 12.58
C GLN A 106 39.03 -3.97 13.15
N VAL A 107 37.86 -3.42 13.54
CA VAL A 107 37.80 -2.11 14.24
C VAL A 107 38.58 -2.19 15.55
N SER A 108 38.43 -3.27 16.34
CA SER A 108 39.17 -3.46 17.60
C SER A 108 40.69 -3.51 17.40
N VAL A 109 41.15 -4.20 16.36
CA VAL A 109 42.58 -4.24 15.98
C VAL A 109 43.10 -2.86 15.63
N ASN A 110 42.36 -2.14 14.78
CA ASN A 110 42.78 -0.79 14.35
C ASN A 110 42.73 0.22 15.52
N GLN A 111 41.80 0.08 16.44
CA GLN A 111 41.71 0.87 17.66
C GLN A 111 42.94 0.64 18.57
N SER A 112 43.40 -0.62 18.68
CA SER A 112 44.60 -0.97 19.43
C SER A 112 45.87 -0.37 18.77
N ASN A 113 45.95 -0.39 17.43
CA ASN A 113 47.03 0.24 16.69
C ASN A 113 47.07 1.78 16.87
N LEU A 114 45.87 2.41 16.85
CA LEU A 114 45.76 3.84 17.14
C LEU A 114 46.26 4.17 18.56
N SER A 115 45.85 3.38 19.55
CA SER A 115 46.33 3.56 20.93
C SER A 115 47.84 3.43 21.04
N ALA A 116 48.43 2.44 20.36
CA ALA A 116 49.90 2.31 20.32
C ALA A 116 50.59 3.52 19.70
N ALA A 117 50.12 4.03 18.56
CA ALA A 117 50.65 5.22 17.92
C ALA A 117 50.55 6.47 18.82
N GLN A 118 49.42 6.63 19.52
CA GLN A 118 49.22 7.71 20.50
C GLN A 118 50.23 7.64 21.65
N HIS A 119 50.54 6.46 22.16
CA HIS A 119 51.54 6.27 23.20
C HIS A 119 52.94 6.61 22.70
N SER A 120 53.31 6.30 21.43
CA SER A 120 54.56 6.75 20.83
C SER A 120 54.67 8.27 20.83
N VAL A 121 53.65 8.98 20.39
CA VAL A 121 53.60 10.46 20.40
C VAL A 121 53.82 11.03 21.80
N VAL A 122 53.21 10.41 22.83
CA VAL A 122 53.40 10.80 24.24
C VAL A 122 54.88 10.64 24.64
N SER A 123 55.53 9.51 24.29
CA SER A 123 56.94 9.26 24.57
C SER A 123 57.84 10.31 23.90
N ASP A 124 57.63 10.57 22.60
CA ASP A 124 58.42 11.51 21.85
C ASP A 124 58.24 12.95 22.30
N THR A 125 57.04 13.29 22.82
CA THR A 125 56.77 14.59 23.41
C THR A 125 57.67 14.83 24.65
N PHE A 126 57.85 13.79 25.50
CA PHE A 126 58.72 13.87 26.65
C PHE A 126 60.21 13.94 26.25
N ASP A 127 60.62 13.15 25.24
CA ASP A 127 61.99 13.21 24.71
C ASP A 127 62.31 14.61 24.14
N LEU A 128 61.44 15.13 23.31
CA LEU A 128 61.59 16.50 22.76
C LEU A 128 61.72 17.54 23.89
N ALA A 129 60.88 17.45 24.92
CA ALA A 129 60.98 18.37 26.06
C ALA A 129 62.30 18.26 26.83
N GLU A 130 62.89 17.04 26.91
CA GLU A 130 64.27 16.86 27.45
C GLU A 130 65.30 17.49 26.57
N LYS A 131 65.31 17.20 25.25
CA LYS A 131 66.29 17.78 24.30
C LYS A 131 66.21 19.32 24.18
N GLN A 132 65.02 19.88 24.31
CA GLN A 132 64.79 21.32 24.39
C GLN A 132 65.45 21.94 25.63
N ARG A 133 65.34 21.32 26.81
CA ARG A 133 66.02 21.78 28.03
C ARG A 133 67.54 21.67 27.93
N ASP A 134 68.05 20.59 27.32
CA ASP A 134 69.48 20.38 27.10
C ASP A 134 70.03 21.40 26.17
N PHE A 135 69.40 21.70 25.03
CA PHE A 135 69.79 22.77 24.13
C PHE A 135 69.78 24.12 24.82
N ALA A 136 68.72 24.48 25.56
CA ALA A 136 68.67 25.77 26.27
C ALA A 136 69.78 25.91 27.30
N ARG A 137 70.16 24.83 28.00
CA ARG A 137 71.35 24.81 28.90
C ARG A 137 72.67 25.01 28.14
N ALA A 138 72.86 24.24 27.05
CA ALA A 138 74.09 24.34 26.22
C ALA A 138 74.21 25.70 25.58
N GLU A 139 73.17 26.34 25.12
CA GLU A 139 73.14 27.69 24.58
C GLU A 139 73.52 28.73 25.63
N THR A 140 73.01 28.63 26.85
CA THR A 140 73.38 29.57 27.93
C THR A 140 74.79 29.43 28.33
N LEU A 141 75.34 28.22 28.45
CA LEU A 141 76.71 27.92 28.81
C LEU A 141 77.71 28.31 27.68
N ALA A 142 77.35 28.19 26.40
CA ALA A 142 78.13 28.59 25.26
C ALA A 142 78.25 30.13 25.20
N LYS A 143 77.20 30.88 25.55
CA LYS A 143 77.23 32.36 25.66
C LYS A 143 78.17 32.84 26.76
N SER A 144 78.45 31.98 27.76
CA SER A 144 79.37 32.24 28.87
C SER A 144 80.79 31.64 28.68
N ASP A 145 81.10 31.15 27.45
CA ASP A 145 82.33 30.46 27.09
C ASP A 145 82.66 29.22 27.95
N VAL A 146 81.73 28.65 28.61
CA VAL A 146 81.89 27.45 29.46
C VAL A 146 81.88 26.14 28.66
N VAL A 147 81.14 26.09 27.51
CA VAL A 147 81.16 24.96 26.59
C VAL A 147 81.43 25.38 25.17
N SER A 148 81.93 24.45 24.32
CA SER A 148 82.27 24.73 22.93
C SER A 148 81.03 24.99 22.05
N GLN A 149 81.16 25.73 20.97
CA GLN A 149 80.10 25.89 19.96
C GLN A 149 79.64 24.51 19.37
N GLN A 150 80.59 23.59 19.21
CA GLN A 150 80.27 22.24 18.77
C GLN A 150 79.29 21.51 19.71
N THR A 151 79.42 21.67 21.04
CA THR A 151 78.53 21.07 22.03
C THR A 151 77.11 21.64 21.91
N ARG A 152 76.99 22.96 21.69
CA ARG A 152 75.71 23.63 21.43
C ARG A 152 75.08 23.10 20.14
N ASP A 153 75.89 23.02 19.04
CA ASP A 153 75.35 22.57 17.73
C ASP A 153 74.91 21.08 17.74
N LEU A 154 75.58 20.23 18.52
CA LEU A 154 75.16 18.88 18.76
C LEU A 154 73.83 18.84 19.51
N ALA A 155 73.62 19.64 20.56
CA ALA A 155 72.36 19.72 21.29
C ALA A 155 71.19 20.25 20.42
N LEU A 156 71.49 21.25 19.52
CA LEU A 156 70.49 21.73 18.56
C LEU A 156 70.13 20.66 17.57
N THR A 157 71.10 19.93 17.04
CA THR A 157 70.84 18.83 16.10
C THR A 157 69.95 17.72 16.77
N ALA A 158 70.27 17.37 18.02
CA ALA A 158 69.48 16.39 18.78
C ALA A 158 67.99 16.86 19.00
N GLN A 159 67.79 18.14 19.34
CA GLN A 159 66.45 18.72 19.45
C GLN A 159 65.69 18.67 18.12
N GLN A 160 66.36 19.05 17.00
CA GLN A 160 65.74 19.01 15.68
C GLN A 160 65.38 17.59 15.27
N GLN A 161 66.23 16.62 15.54
CA GLN A 161 65.90 15.19 15.29
C GLN A 161 64.71 14.70 16.08
N SER A 162 64.64 14.98 17.41
CA SER A 162 63.50 14.63 18.23
C SER A 162 62.21 15.33 17.79
N SER A 163 62.29 16.59 17.37
CA SER A 163 61.12 17.30 16.79
C SER A 163 60.63 16.68 15.50
N ALA A 164 61.54 16.23 14.62
CA ALA A 164 61.19 15.55 13.38
C ALA A 164 60.56 14.18 13.63
N LEU A 165 61.06 13.45 14.66
CA LEU A 165 60.47 12.16 15.08
C LEU A 165 59.08 12.34 15.62
N LEU A 166 58.85 13.32 16.50
CA LEU A 166 57.49 13.62 17.00
C LEU A 166 56.52 13.97 15.85
N ALA A 167 56.97 14.77 14.88
CA ALA A 167 56.11 15.10 13.73
C ALA A 167 55.81 13.86 12.87
N HIS A 168 56.75 12.93 12.72
CA HIS A 168 56.54 11.67 12.05
C HIS A 168 55.48 10.82 12.77
N ASP A 169 55.60 10.65 14.09
CA ASP A 169 54.67 9.81 14.86
C ASP A 169 53.27 10.44 14.98
N GLN A 170 53.17 11.75 15.01
CA GLN A 170 51.90 12.45 14.87
C GLN A 170 51.21 12.14 13.52
N ALA A 171 51.98 12.08 12.43
CA ALA A 171 51.44 11.67 11.13
C ALA A 171 50.96 10.20 11.14
N LEU A 172 51.67 9.30 11.83
CA LEU A 172 51.23 7.90 12.01
C LEU A 172 49.94 7.77 12.79
N VAL A 173 49.71 8.61 13.81
CA VAL A 173 48.40 8.71 14.48
C VAL A 173 47.30 9.04 13.48
N GLY A 174 47.49 10.03 12.60
CA GLY A 174 46.52 10.36 11.56
C GLY A 174 46.22 9.21 10.60
N VAL A 175 47.23 8.41 10.25
CA VAL A 175 47.03 7.18 9.45
C VAL A 175 46.23 6.14 10.24
N ALA A 176 46.56 5.92 11.51
CA ALA A 176 45.83 4.96 12.35
C ALA A 176 44.37 5.38 12.56
N GLU A 177 44.08 6.66 12.75
CA GLU A 177 42.72 7.21 12.82
C GLU A 177 41.93 6.96 11.51
N ALA A 178 42.60 7.17 10.36
CA ALA A 178 41.96 6.88 9.07
C ALA A 178 41.63 5.40 8.90
N ASN A 179 42.49 4.50 9.39
CA ASN A 179 42.27 3.07 9.37
C ASN A 179 41.09 2.66 10.29
N VAL A 180 40.94 3.30 11.46
CA VAL A 180 39.76 3.08 12.33
C VAL A 180 38.49 3.52 11.61
N ARG A 181 38.49 4.70 10.99
CA ARG A 181 37.29 5.16 10.21
C ARG A 181 36.95 4.19 9.09
N LEU A 182 37.94 3.75 8.31
CA LEU A 182 37.72 2.79 7.22
C LEU A 182 37.10 1.47 7.74
N ALA A 183 37.60 0.93 8.86
CA ALA A 183 37.06 -0.29 9.46
C ALA A 183 35.64 -0.06 9.99
N THR A 184 35.33 1.11 10.55
CA THR A 184 33.98 1.47 11.01
C THR A 184 32.99 1.52 9.82
N GLU A 185 33.38 2.09 8.69
CA GLU A 185 32.57 2.08 7.47
C GLU A 185 32.34 0.64 6.92
N SER A 186 33.32 -0.25 7.12
CA SER A 186 33.17 -1.65 6.77
C SER A 186 32.11 -2.35 7.64
N VAL A 187 32.01 -2.00 8.93
CA VAL A 187 30.94 -2.45 9.83
C VAL A 187 29.59 -1.98 9.32
N ALA A 188 29.44 -0.69 9.02
CA ALA A 188 28.17 -0.15 8.50
C ALA A 188 27.74 -0.83 7.19
N THR A 189 28.70 -1.17 6.32
CA THR A 189 28.45 -1.93 5.09
C THR A 189 27.94 -3.34 5.38
N ALA A 190 28.54 -4.03 6.34
CA ALA A 190 28.13 -5.38 6.75
C ALA A 190 26.70 -5.36 7.39
N GLU A 191 26.41 -4.36 8.23
CA GLU A 191 25.06 -4.17 8.81
C GLU A 191 24.01 -3.90 7.74
N ALA A 192 24.32 -3.07 6.74
CA ALA A 192 23.43 -2.81 5.62
C ALA A 192 23.13 -4.09 4.81
N ARG A 193 24.14 -4.97 4.66
CA ARG A 193 24.00 -6.26 3.99
C ARG A 193 23.08 -7.19 4.77
N ILE A 194 23.25 -7.31 6.08
CA ILE A 194 22.39 -8.10 6.96
C ILE A 194 20.94 -7.62 6.82
N LYS A 195 20.70 -6.32 6.86
CA LYS A 195 19.35 -5.76 6.72
C LYS A 195 18.70 -6.13 5.37
N LEU A 196 19.47 -6.13 4.29
CA LEU A 196 18.98 -6.57 2.98
C LEU A 196 18.61 -8.06 3.00
N ASP A 197 19.43 -8.90 3.62
CA ASP A 197 19.17 -10.35 3.69
C ASP A 197 18.01 -10.69 4.64
N GLU A 198 17.81 -9.91 5.72
CA GLU A 198 16.62 -10.00 6.58
C GLU A 198 15.33 -9.68 5.80
N MET A 199 15.33 -8.64 4.97
CA MET A 199 14.20 -8.32 4.10
C MET A 199 13.94 -9.44 3.09
N THR A 200 14.99 -9.98 2.47
CA THR A 200 14.88 -11.09 1.53
C THR A 200 14.34 -12.36 2.21
N LEU A 201 14.76 -12.63 3.45
CA LEU A 201 14.23 -13.74 4.24
C LEU A 201 12.76 -13.53 4.63
N ALA A 202 12.37 -12.30 4.96
CA ALA A 202 10.97 -11.95 5.24
C ALA A 202 10.09 -12.20 4.01
N ASP A 203 10.59 -11.90 2.81
CA ASP A 203 9.91 -12.14 1.53
C ASP A 203 9.70 -13.64 1.24
N ALA A 204 10.38 -14.55 1.93
CA ALA A 204 10.13 -15.99 1.85
C ALA A 204 8.79 -16.42 2.46
N THR A 205 8.07 -15.52 3.08
CA THR A 205 6.75 -15.73 3.68
C THR A 205 5.74 -14.77 3.06
N LEU A 206 4.80 -15.31 2.29
CA LEU A 206 3.71 -14.55 1.68
C LEU A 206 2.60 -14.35 2.70
N ARG A 207 2.19 -13.11 2.93
CA ARG A 207 1.13 -12.74 3.87
C ARG A 207 -0.02 -12.03 3.19
N ALA A 208 -1.22 -12.17 3.78
CA ALA A 208 -2.40 -11.44 3.32
C ALA A 208 -2.24 -9.93 3.55
N PRO A 209 -2.34 -9.09 2.52
CA PRO A 209 -2.24 -7.63 2.65
C PRO A 209 -3.49 -7.02 3.31
N PHE A 210 -4.64 -7.68 3.21
CA PHE A 210 -5.93 -7.29 3.80
C PHE A 210 -6.72 -8.54 4.17
N THR A 211 -7.79 -8.35 4.94
CA THR A 211 -8.75 -9.41 5.26
C THR A 211 -9.60 -9.70 4.03
N GLY A 212 -9.70 -10.96 3.62
CA GLY A 212 -10.42 -11.33 2.41
C GLY A 212 -10.67 -12.83 2.30
N VAL A 213 -11.07 -13.26 1.11
CA VAL A 213 -11.32 -14.67 0.77
C VAL A 213 -10.41 -15.09 -0.37
N VAL A 214 -9.82 -16.27 -0.26
CA VAL A 214 -9.00 -16.87 -1.34
C VAL A 214 -9.92 -17.19 -2.52
N ALA A 215 -9.79 -16.44 -3.61
CA ALA A 215 -10.61 -16.62 -4.80
C ALA A 215 -10.08 -17.76 -5.68
N VAL A 216 -8.77 -17.79 -5.91
CA VAL A 216 -8.10 -18.80 -6.74
C VAL A 216 -6.77 -19.18 -6.09
N ARG A 217 -6.45 -20.47 -6.15
CA ARG A 217 -5.15 -21.01 -5.76
C ARG A 217 -4.42 -21.50 -6.99
N GLU A 218 -3.49 -20.67 -7.50
CA GLU A 218 -2.76 -20.96 -8.74
C GLU A 218 -1.55 -21.88 -8.54
N ALA A 219 -1.05 -21.96 -7.30
CA ALA A 219 0.15 -22.78 -6.97
C ALA A 219 -0.19 -23.99 -6.10
N GLU A 220 0.68 -24.99 -6.17
CA GLU A 220 0.59 -26.23 -5.40
C GLU A 220 1.78 -26.43 -4.47
N LEU A 221 1.56 -27.21 -3.39
CA LEU A 221 2.61 -27.58 -2.46
C LEU A 221 3.73 -28.33 -3.17
N GLY A 222 5.00 -27.95 -2.95
CA GLY A 222 6.16 -28.50 -3.63
C GLY A 222 6.48 -27.86 -4.97
N GLN A 223 5.61 -27.02 -5.53
CA GLN A 223 5.86 -26.26 -6.75
C GLN A 223 6.96 -25.21 -6.50
N LEU A 224 7.77 -24.95 -7.52
CA LEU A 224 8.77 -23.89 -7.49
C LEU A 224 8.08 -22.54 -7.62
N ALA A 225 8.11 -21.75 -6.55
CA ALA A 225 7.73 -20.34 -6.61
C ALA A 225 8.87 -19.51 -7.22
N ALA A 226 8.51 -18.52 -8.04
CA ALA A 226 9.46 -17.59 -8.65
C ALA A 226 8.88 -16.17 -8.61
N PRO A 227 9.72 -15.12 -8.67
CA PRO A 227 9.26 -13.73 -8.69
C PRO A 227 8.21 -13.46 -9.77
N GLY A 228 7.09 -12.85 -9.36
CA GLY A 228 6.00 -12.48 -10.25
C GLY A 228 5.08 -13.62 -10.72
N VAL A 229 5.35 -14.87 -10.31
CA VAL A 229 4.43 -15.99 -10.56
C VAL A 229 3.33 -15.97 -9.51
N ALA A 230 2.06 -15.95 -9.97
CA ALA A 230 0.89 -15.97 -9.09
C ALA A 230 0.89 -17.21 -8.20
N ILE A 231 0.63 -17.03 -6.91
CA ILE A 231 0.50 -18.10 -5.92
C ILE A 231 -0.96 -18.29 -5.56
N LEU A 232 -1.64 -17.21 -5.23
CA LEU A 232 -3.06 -17.18 -4.96
C LEU A 232 -3.64 -15.78 -5.24
N THR A 233 -4.93 -15.74 -5.50
CA THR A 233 -5.69 -14.50 -5.66
C THR A 233 -6.61 -14.31 -4.44
N LEU A 234 -6.56 -13.11 -3.85
CA LEU A 234 -7.33 -12.73 -2.67
C LEU A 234 -8.36 -11.66 -3.06
N ASP A 235 -9.64 -11.89 -2.73
CA ASP A 235 -10.74 -10.96 -2.92
C ASP A 235 -11.09 -10.25 -1.61
N ASP A 236 -11.22 -8.92 -1.68
CA ASP A 236 -11.71 -8.10 -0.58
C ASP A 236 -13.25 -8.04 -0.62
N LEU A 237 -13.90 -8.87 0.18
CA LEU A 237 -15.37 -8.90 0.26
C LEU A 237 -15.95 -7.87 1.24
N ASP A 238 -15.11 -7.18 2.01
CA ASP A 238 -15.55 -6.09 2.89
C ASP A 238 -15.85 -4.82 2.08
N HIS A 239 -15.12 -4.60 0.97
CA HIS A 239 -15.24 -3.43 0.10
C HIS A 239 -15.64 -3.84 -1.31
N ILE A 240 -16.93 -4.08 -1.50
CA ILE A 240 -17.50 -4.45 -2.79
C ILE A 240 -18.26 -3.29 -3.42
N TRP A 241 -18.43 -3.36 -4.73
CA TRP A 241 -19.26 -2.41 -5.45
C TRP A 241 -20.01 -3.05 -6.60
N LEU A 242 -21.11 -2.43 -6.97
CA LEU A 242 -21.81 -2.73 -8.22
C LEU A 242 -21.21 -1.86 -9.33
N ARG A 243 -20.68 -2.48 -10.35
CA ARG A 243 -20.36 -1.82 -11.62
C ARG A 243 -21.60 -1.86 -12.50
N ALA A 244 -22.26 -0.72 -12.66
CA ALA A 244 -23.46 -0.58 -13.45
C ALA A 244 -23.30 0.48 -14.55
N TYR A 245 -24.25 0.49 -15.47
CA TYR A 245 -24.23 1.38 -16.62
C TYR A 245 -25.52 2.17 -16.72
N VAL A 246 -25.39 3.50 -16.80
CA VAL A 246 -26.51 4.44 -16.96
C VAL A 246 -26.56 4.89 -18.41
N ASN A 247 -27.76 4.91 -18.99
CA ASN A 247 -27.95 5.41 -20.36
C ASN A 247 -27.65 6.90 -20.47
N GLY A 248 -27.12 7.33 -21.64
CA GLY A 248 -26.75 8.72 -21.90
C GLY A 248 -27.82 9.75 -21.54
N PRO A 249 -29.11 9.56 -21.89
CA PRO A 249 -30.20 10.49 -21.53
C PRO A 249 -30.43 10.65 -20.02
N ASP A 250 -30.09 9.64 -19.21
CA ASP A 250 -30.40 9.63 -17.77
C ASP A 250 -29.21 10.07 -16.90
N ILE A 251 -27.99 10.13 -17.43
CA ILE A 251 -26.80 10.50 -16.65
C ILE A 251 -26.89 11.87 -15.99
N GLY A 252 -27.62 12.81 -16.62
CA GLY A 252 -27.86 14.16 -16.07
C GLY A 252 -28.68 14.19 -14.78
N LYS A 253 -29.39 13.10 -14.47
CA LYS A 253 -30.23 12.94 -13.28
C LYS A 253 -29.49 12.30 -12.11
N VAL A 254 -28.40 11.59 -12.36
CA VAL A 254 -27.59 10.84 -11.37
C VAL A 254 -26.56 11.76 -10.72
N ARG A 255 -26.41 11.66 -9.39
CA ARG A 255 -25.46 12.47 -8.61
C ARG A 255 -24.50 11.61 -7.83
N LEU A 256 -23.26 12.10 -7.71
CA LEU A 256 -22.26 11.47 -6.84
C LEU A 256 -22.72 11.57 -5.38
N GLY A 257 -22.56 10.47 -4.62
CA GLY A 257 -22.96 10.39 -3.22
C GLY A 257 -24.44 10.03 -2.99
N GLU A 258 -25.22 9.86 -4.07
CA GLU A 258 -26.62 9.49 -3.99
C GLU A 258 -26.81 8.09 -3.44
N ALA A 259 -27.82 7.90 -2.56
CA ALA A 259 -28.17 6.61 -2.01
C ALA A 259 -28.95 5.77 -3.03
N VAL A 260 -28.65 4.49 -3.10
CA VAL A 260 -29.21 3.56 -4.08
C VAL A 260 -29.62 2.28 -3.39
N ASP A 261 -30.76 1.73 -3.80
CA ASP A 261 -31.22 0.42 -3.37
C ASP A 261 -30.79 -0.63 -4.39
N VAL A 262 -29.99 -1.60 -3.92
CA VAL A 262 -29.45 -2.68 -4.76
C VAL A 262 -30.17 -3.98 -4.41
N VAL A 263 -30.62 -4.69 -5.42
CA VAL A 263 -31.26 -6.01 -5.33
C VAL A 263 -30.51 -7.00 -6.22
N THR A 264 -30.52 -8.27 -5.84
CA THR A 264 -29.90 -9.34 -6.62
C THR A 264 -30.88 -10.50 -6.76
N ASP A 265 -30.83 -11.17 -7.88
CA ASP A 265 -31.68 -12.36 -8.14
C ASP A 265 -31.35 -13.52 -7.20
N THR A 266 -30.13 -13.57 -6.68
CA THR A 266 -29.68 -14.62 -5.74
C THR A 266 -30.43 -14.56 -4.40
N TYR A 267 -30.78 -13.34 -3.93
CA TYR A 267 -31.48 -13.12 -2.65
C TYR A 267 -32.75 -12.29 -2.86
N PRO A 268 -33.83 -12.92 -3.38
CA PRO A 268 -35.05 -12.20 -3.69
C PRO A 268 -35.66 -11.54 -2.44
N GLY A 269 -36.03 -10.27 -2.57
CA GLY A 269 -36.65 -9.48 -1.49
C GLY A 269 -35.71 -8.87 -0.47
N LYS A 270 -34.37 -9.09 -0.58
CA LYS A 270 -33.38 -8.41 0.23
C LYS A 270 -32.86 -7.18 -0.50
N ILE A 271 -32.87 -6.04 0.19
CA ILE A 271 -32.38 -4.76 -0.33
C ILE A 271 -31.05 -4.45 0.37
N TYR A 272 -30.04 -4.24 -0.42
CA TYR A 272 -28.73 -3.78 0.04
C TYR A 272 -28.63 -2.28 -0.21
N LYS A 273 -28.19 -1.54 0.79
CA LYS A 273 -27.99 -0.11 0.63
C LYS A 273 -26.63 0.16 0.03
N GLY A 274 -26.62 1.02 -1.00
CA GLY A 274 -25.42 1.44 -1.67
C GLY A 274 -25.36 2.94 -1.84
N ARG A 275 -24.20 3.43 -2.27
CA ARG A 275 -23.97 4.84 -2.58
C ARG A 275 -23.14 4.97 -3.85
N ILE A 276 -23.52 5.90 -4.72
CA ILE A 276 -22.76 6.19 -5.93
C ILE A 276 -21.43 6.84 -5.54
N SER A 277 -20.32 6.13 -5.75
CA SER A 277 -18.96 6.58 -5.42
C SER A 277 -18.19 7.11 -6.63
N PHE A 278 -18.60 6.72 -7.84
CA PHE A 278 -17.93 7.14 -9.07
C PHE A 278 -18.88 7.18 -10.25
N ILE A 279 -18.71 8.19 -11.11
CA ILE A 279 -19.38 8.33 -12.40
C ILE A 279 -18.30 8.57 -13.45
N SER A 280 -18.23 7.73 -14.48
CA SER A 280 -17.24 7.88 -15.55
C SER A 280 -17.46 9.18 -16.34
N PRO A 281 -16.43 10.01 -16.55
CA PRO A 281 -16.53 11.19 -17.38
C PRO A 281 -16.59 10.87 -18.87
N GLN A 282 -16.32 9.62 -19.27
CA GLN A 282 -16.33 9.17 -20.65
C GLN A 282 -17.44 8.16 -20.85
N ALA A 283 -18.16 8.31 -21.97
CA ALA A 283 -19.14 7.33 -22.40
C ALA A 283 -18.44 6.08 -22.93
N GLU A 284 -19.00 4.93 -22.62
CA GLU A 284 -18.60 3.62 -23.13
C GLU A 284 -19.68 3.09 -24.08
N PHE A 285 -19.29 2.22 -25.02
CA PHE A 285 -20.26 1.51 -25.86
C PHE A 285 -20.67 0.25 -25.13
N THR A 286 -21.99 -0.06 -25.10
CA THR A 286 -22.43 -1.34 -24.57
C THR A 286 -21.78 -2.48 -25.36
N PRO A 287 -21.11 -3.44 -24.71
CA PRO A 287 -20.55 -4.61 -25.37
C PRO A 287 -21.68 -5.59 -25.75
N LYS A 288 -22.53 -5.23 -26.73
CA LYS A 288 -23.47 -6.15 -27.34
C LYS A 288 -22.91 -6.57 -28.70
N THR A 289 -22.79 -7.86 -28.91
CA THR A 289 -22.57 -8.46 -30.23
C THR A 289 -23.82 -8.16 -31.07
N VAL A 290 -23.73 -7.19 -31.99
CA VAL A 290 -24.88 -6.69 -32.76
C VAL A 290 -25.05 -7.59 -33.97
N GLU A 291 -26.19 -8.29 -34.02
CA GLU A 291 -26.55 -9.09 -35.21
C GLU A 291 -27.42 -8.36 -36.25
N THR A 292 -27.91 -7.15 -35.93
CA THR A 292 -28.78 -6.40 -36.89
C THR A 292 -28.51 -4.90 -36.91
N HIS A 293 -28.68 -4.27 -38.09
CA HIS A 293 -28.47 -2.83 -38.37
C HIS A 293 -29.43 -1.87 -37.64
N ALA A 294 -30.41 -2.37 -36.86
CA ALA A 294 -31.42 -1.55 -36.19
C ALA A 294 -31.10 -1.22 -34.72
N GLU A 295 -30.16 -1.89 -34.08
CA GLU A 295 -29.72 -1.57 -32.73
C GLU A 295 -28.60 -0.52 -32.78
N ARG A 296 -29.00 0.74 -32.66
CA ARG A 296 -28.05 1.85 -32.48
C ARG A 296 -27.22 1.59 -31.25
N ILE A 297 -25.90 1.67 -31.37
CA ILE A 297 -24.95 1.68 -30.26
C ILE A 297 -25.41 2.72 -29.25
N THR A 298 -25.90 2.28 -28.10
CA THR A 298 -26.33 3.18 -27.04
C THR A 298 -25.10 3.56 -26.22
N LEU A 299 -24.82 4.85 -26.14
CA LEU A 299 -23.80 5.39 -25.25
C LEU A 299 -24.26 5.22 -23.82
N VAL A 300 -23.45 4.59 -22.99
CA VAL A 300 -23.66 4.38 -21.58
C VAL A 300 -22.52 4.96 -20.76
N TYR A 301 -22.80 5.37 -19.56
CA TYR A 301 -21.81 5.84 -18.61
C TYR A 301 -21.67 4.83 -17.49
N ARG A 302 -20.45 4.37 -17.24
CA ARG A 302 -20.15 3.47 -16.15
C ARG A 302 -20.24 4.23 -14.83
N ILE A 303 -20.94 3.63 -13.87
CA ILE A 303 -20.98 4.11 -12.50
C ILE A 303 -20.53 3.00 -11.55
N ARG A 304 -20.02 3.40 -10.39
CA ARG A 304 -19.69 2.51 -9.28
C ARG A 304 -20.58 2.86 -8.10
N ILE A 305 -21.22 1.86 -7.54
CA ILE A 305 -22.07 1.95 -6.37
C ILE A 305 -21.42 1.09 -5.29
N GLU A 306 -20.85 1.70 -4.26
CA GLU A 306 -20.31 0.99 -3.10
C GLU A 306 -21.45 0.44 -2.28
N ILE A 307 -21.31 -0.82 -1.80
CA ILE A 307 -22.34 -1.57 -1.10
C ILE A 307 -21.74 -2.15 0.16
N ASP A 308 -22.41 -1.99 1.28
CA ASP A 308 -22.05 -2.64 2.53
C ASP A 308 -22.38 -4.14 2.47
N ASN A 309 -21.42 -5.02 2.74
CA ASN A 309 -21.56 -6.48 2.69
C ASN A 309 -21.20 -7.16 4.02
N PRO A 310 -21.84 -6.81 5.13
CA PRO A 310 -21.45 -7.31 6.46
C PRO A 310 -21.68 -8.82 6.65
N THR A 311 -22.50 -9.43 5.82
CA THR A 311 -22.82 -10.85 5.86
C THR A 311 -22.07 -11.70 4.83
N TYR A 312 -21.25 -11.06 3.97
CA TYR A 312 -20.47 -11.71 2.88
C TYR A 312 -21.33 -12.51 1.90
N GLU A 313 -22.62 -12.15 1.76
CA GLU A 313 -23.55 -12.80 0.85
C GLU A 313 -23.35 -12.39 -0.61
N LEU A 314 -22.92 -11.14 -0.82
CA LEU A 314 -22.66 -10.63 -2.16
C LEU A 314 -21.24 -11.04 -2.57
N LEU A 315 -21.15 -11.75 -3.69
CA LEU A 315 -19.90 -12.26 -4.25
C LEU A 315 -19.60 -11.60 -5.60
N PRO A 316 -18.31 -11.40 -5.94
CA PRO A 316 -17.90 -10.90 -7.25
C PRO A 316 -18.49 -11.75 -8.38
N GLY A 317 -18.94 -11.08 -9.45
CA GLY A 317 -19.58 -11.72 -10.60
C GLY A 317 -21.12 -11.88 -10.48
N MET A 318 -21.73 -11.68 -9.30
CA MET A 318 -23.17 -11.72 -9.17
C MET A 318 -23.85 -10.59 -9.94
N PRO A 319 -24.89 -10.86 -10.76
CA PRO A 319 -25.70 -9.81 -11.35
C PRO A 319 -26.56 -9.14 -10.26
N ALA A 320 -26.71 -7.82 -10.38
CA ALA A 320 -27.54 -7.04 -9.48
C ALA A 320 -28.12 -5.82 -10.20
N ASP A 321 -29.29 -5.43 -9.75
CA ASP A 321 -30.00 -4.24 -10.22
C ASP A 321 -29.99 -3.17 -9.14
N ALA A 322 -29.77 -1.94 -9.55
CA ALA A 322 -29.76 -0.79 -8.66
C ALA A 322 -30.89 0.18 -9.03
N THR A 323 -31.64 0.59 -8.03
CA THR A 323 -32.71 1.58 -8.18
C THR A 323 -32.31 2.90 -7.54
N ILE A 324 -32.18 3.91 -8.38
CA ILE A 324 -31.86 5.28 -7.98
C ILE A 324 -33.17 6.04 -7.85
N SER A 325 -33.50 6.52 -6.66
CA SER A 325 -34.68 7.33 -6.41
C SER A 325 -34.40 8.79 -6.76
N LEU A 326 -34.93 9.27 -7.86
CA LEU A 326 -34.81 10.67 -8.24
C LEU A 326 -35.64 11.52 -7.28
N LEU A 327 -35.01 12.20 -6.34
CA LEU A 327 -35.66 13.26 -5.58
C LEU A 327 -36.16 14.29 -6.57
N ALA A 328 -37.48 14.54 -6.56
CA ALA A 328 -38.05 15.63 -7.35
C ALA A 328 -37.27 16.90 -7.05
N SER A 329 -36.57 17.43 -8.04
CA SER A 329 -35.81 18.66 -7.95
C SER A 329 -36.79 19.77 -7.56
N GLY A 330 -36.81 20.09 -6.26
CA GLY A 330 -37.54 21.28 -5.79
C GLY A 330 -36.97 22.49 -6.50
N GLN A 331 -37.82 23.20 -7.24
CA GLN A 331 -37.58 24.50 -7.82
C GLN A 331 -37.21 25.54 -6.77
#